data_74b8967059d5518ddf8bda9c497fc906
#
_entry.id   74b8967059d5518ddf8bda9c497fc906
#
_cell.length_a   1.000
_cell.length_b   1.000
_cell.length_c   1.000
_cell.angle_alpha   90.00
_cell.angle_beta   90.00
_cell.angle_gamma   90.00
#
_symmetry.space_group_name_H-M   'P 1'
#
loop_
_entity.id
_entity.type
_entity.pdbx_description
1 polymer ?
#
loop_
_entity_poly.entity_id
_entity_poly.type
_entity_poly.pdbx_seq_one_letter_code
_entity_poly.pdbx_strand_id
1 'polypeptide(L)'
;GNQAQQTDQINTAISNGANLLIVNIVETSSPDAAQNAVEAAKTAGIPIIFFNREVSDDVVNSYEKCAFVGTNAPEAGHMQGQMVGEYLLENYDTVDLNGDGVISYVMFKGQEGNAEAEARTQFGVEDANAVLTAAGKPELAYYNASATDKYLVDQGGKWSAQAANDYMATILPEYSEANGNMVELIICNNDGMAEGAVSALQGAGYNTGDGKTIPVFGVDATDSAKQLINEGKMTGTIKQDAEGMASTILNLVSSVKDGGNLMDNTASFNVDEGVAKIRVPYATYTGE
;
A
#
# COMPACT_ATOMS: atom_id res chain seq x y z
N GLY A 1 -9.87 2.97 -11.18
CA GLY A 1 -9.72 2.73 -12.62
C GLY A 1 -10.75 1.75 -13.15
N ASN A 2 -10.76 1.57 -14.47
CA ASN A 2 -11.64 0.62 -15.13
C ASN A 2 -10.80 -0.22 -16.10
N GLN A 3 -10.75 -1.53 -15.89
CA GLN A 3 -9.90 -2.43 -16.68
C GLN A 3 -10.31 -2.49 -18.15
N ALA A 4 -11.62 -2.51 -18.46
CA ALA A 4 -12.08 -2.50 -19.85
C ALA A 4 -11.60 -1.25 -20.59
N GLN A 5 -11.72 -0.08 -19.95
CA GLN A 5 -11.21 1.17 -20.51
C GLN A 5 -9.69 1.14 -20.71
N GLN A 6 -8.93 0.57 -19.76
CA GLN A 6 -7.47 0.44 -19.92
C GLN A 6 -7.11 -0.48 -21.08
N THR A 7 -7.83 -1.58 -21.28
CA THR A 7 -7.63 -2.48 -22.43
C THR A 7 -7.86 -1.75 -23.75
N ASP A 8 -8.92 -0.93 -23.86
CA ASP A 8 -9.19 -0.11 -25.04
C ASP A 8 -8.07 0.93 -25.28
N GLN A 9 -7.55 1.54 -24.21
CA GLN A 9 -6.43 2.49 -24.29
C GLN A 9 -5.15 1.82 -24.77
N ILE A 10 -4.82 0.61 -24.29
CA ILE A 10 -3.65 -0.17 -24.76
C ILE A 10 -3.79 -0.46 -26.26
N ASN A 11 -4.93 -0.97 -26.70
CA ASN A 11 -5.18 -1.27 -28.11
C ASN A 11 -5.11 -0.02 -28.98
N THR A 12 -5.63 1.10 -28.51
CA THR A 12 -5.58 2.40 -29.18
C THR A 12 -4.13 2.90 -29.28
N ALA A 13 -3.34 2.79 -28.22
CA ALA A 13 -1.92 3.19 -28.24
C ALA A 13 -1.13 2.38 -29.28
N ILE A 14 -1.32 1.07 -29.33
CA ILE A 14 -0.69 0.18 -30.32
C ILE A 14 -1.11 0.60 -31.75
N SER A 15 -2.40 0.80 -31.97
CA SER A 15 -2.93 1.20 -33.28
C SER A 15 -2.40 2.56 -33.75
N ASN A 16 -2.08 3.45 -32.81
CA ASN A 16 -1.48 4.75 -33.07
C ASN A 16 0.06 4.70 -33.19
N GLY A 17 0.67 3.51 -33.21
CA GLY A 17 2.10 3.33 -33.45
C GLY A 17 2.99 3.41 -32.22
N ALA A 18 2.45 3.13 -31.04
CA ALA A 18 3.28 2.95 -29.85
C ALA A 18 4.32 1.84 -30.10
N ASN A 19 5.56 2.09 -29.72
CA ASN A 19 6.68 1.15 -29.88
C ASN A 19 7.19 0.57 -28.54
N LEU A 20 6.56 0.96 -27.43
CA LEU A 20 6.75 0.44 -26.08
C LEU A 20 5.50 0.80 -25.26
N LEU A 21 5.09 -0.08 -24.34
CA LEU A 21 4.02 0.15 -23.38
C LEU A 21 4.59 0.22 -21.96
N ILE A 22 4.12 1.17 -21.16
CA ILE A 22 4.37 1.27 -19.71
C ILE A 22 3.00 1.26 -19.02
N VAL A 23 2.72 0.21 -18.25
CA VAL A 23 1.36 -0.11 -17.78
C VAL A 23 1.32 -0.30 -16.27
N ASN A 24 0.54 0.52 -15.56
CA ASN A 24 0.09 0.23 -14.21
C ASN A 24 -1.26 -0.48 -14.32
N ILE A 25 -1.25 -1.80 -14.23
CA ILE A 25 -2.46 -2.62 -14.47
C ILE A 25 -3.57 -2.27 -13.45
N VAL A 26 -4.81 -2.16 -13.89
CA VAL A 26 -5.93 -1.80 -13.01
C VAL A 26 -6.39 -2.99 -12.18
N GLU A 27 -6.64 -4.11 -12.84
CA GLU A 27 -7.16 -5.33 -12.20
C GLU A 27 -6.03 -6.32 -11.93
N THR A 28 -5.86 -6.71 -10.68
CA THR A 28 -4.78 -7.60 -10.23
C THR A 28 -5.29 -8.83 -9.47
N SER A 29 -6.61 -8.94 -9.22
CA SER A 29 -7.20 -10.11 -8.56
C SER A 29 -7.16 -11.37 -9.44
N SER A 30 -6.96 -11.20 -10.76
CA SER A 30 -6.76 -12.26 -11.74
C SER A 30 -5.59 -11.88 -12.67
N PRO A 31 -4.79 -12.84 -13.16
CA PRO A 31 -3.73 -12.57 -14.12
C PRO A 31 -4.24 -12.19 -15.53
N ASP A 32 -5.52 -12.38 -15.82
CA ASP A 32 -6.10 -12.26 -17.16
C ASP A 32 -5.90 -10.87 -17.77
N ALA A 33 -6.05 -9.81 -16.97
CA ALA A 33 -5.89 -8.44 -17.46
C ALA A 33 -4.45 -8.17 -17.91
N ALA A 34 -3.47 -8.56 -17.12
CA ALA A 34 -2.05 -8.40 -17.43
C ALA A 34 -1.66 -9.32 -18.61
N GLN A 35 -2.16 -10.57 -18.65
CA GLN A 35 -1.92 -11.50 -19.76
C GLN A 35 -2.44 -10.94 -21.09
N ASN A 36 -3.65 -10.36 -21.10
CA ASN A 36 -4.21 -9.73 -22.31
C ASN A 36 -3.34 -8.55 -22.78
N ALA A 37 -2.82 -7.73 -21.86
CA ALA A 37 -1.92 -6.64 -22.22
C ALA A 37 -0.60 -7.15 -22.81
N VAL A 38 -0.03 -8.23 -22.27
CA VAL A 38 1.16 -8.90 -22.82
C VAL A 38 0.89 -9.44 -24.21
N GLU A 39 -0.23 -10.14 -24.43
CA GLU A 39 -0.57 -10.70 -25.75
C GLU A 39 -0.76 -9.61 -26.82
N ALA A 40 -1.34 -8.47 -26.43
CA ALA A 40 -1.46 -7.32 -27.34
C ALA A 40 -0.07 -6.76 -27.71
N ALA A 41 0.82 -6.57 -26.74
CA ALA A 41 2.19 -6.12 -26.97
C ALA A 41 2.98 -7.12 -27.81
N LYS A 42 2.88 -8.42 -27.51
CA LYS A 42 3.53 -9.53 -28.22
C LYS A 42 3.08 -9.61 -29.69
N THR A 43 1.78 -9.48 -29.94
CA THR A 43 1.21 -9.45 -31.28
C THR A 43 1.74 -8.26 -32.10
N ALA A 44 1.92 -7.10 -31.45
CA ALA A 44 2.50 -5.91 -32.06
C ALA A 44 4.05 -5.96 -32.17
N GLY A 45 4.70 -6.93 -31.51
CA GLY A 45 6.16 -7.09 -31.48
C GLY A 45 6.89 -6.04 -30.62
N ILE A 46 6.18 -5.30 -29.75
CA ILE A 46 6.71 -4.20 -28.95
C ILE A 46 6.92 -4.62 -27.48
N PRO A 47 7.89 -4.01 -26.78
CA PRO A 47 8.09 -4.27 -25.34
C PRO A 47 6.96 -3.74 -24.49
N ILE A 48 6.78 -4.36 -23.30
CA ILE A 48 5.86 -3.92 -22.25
C ILE A 48 6.57 -3.94 -20.89
N ILE A 49 6.41 -2.85 -20.13
CA ILE A 49 6.88 -2.71 -18.77
C ILE A 49 5.66 -2.52 -17.89
N PHE A 50 5.39 -3.46 -17.00
CA PHE A 50 4.45 -3.25 -15.91
C PHE A 50 5.15 -2.53 -14.75
N PHE A 51 4.41 -1.75 -13.98
CA PHE A 51 4.97 -1.10 -12.80
C PHE A 51 3.96 -0.94 -11.67
N ASN A 52 4.48 -0.76 -10.45
CA ASN A 52 3.75 -0.50 -9.22
C ASN A 52 2.92 -1.72 -8.76
N ARG A 53 1.81 -2.02 -9.40
CA ARG A 53 0.94 -3.15 -9.04
C ARG A 53 1.50 -4.47 -9.54
N GLU A 54 1.67 -5.42 -8.63
CA GLU A 54 2.30 -6.71 -8.91
C GLU A 54 1.58 -7.48 -10.03
N VAL A 55 2.35 -8.07 -10.92
CA VAL A 55 1.89 -9.05 -11.90
C VAL A 55 2.61 -10.38 -11.66
N SER A 56 1.96 -11.51 -11.97
CA SER A 56 2.55 -12.82 -11.71
C SER A 56 3.81 -13.09 -12.57
N ASP A 57 4.69 -13.95 -12.06
CA ASP A 57 5.90 -14.36 -12.77
C ASP A 57 5.58 -15.03 -14.11
N ASP A 58 4.51 -15.83 -14.15
CA ASP A 58 4.07 -16.48 -15.38
C ASP A 58 3.70 -15.47 -16.47
N VAL A 59 3.06 -14.35 -16.10
CA VAL A 59 2.72 -13.27 -17.03
C VAL A 59 4.00 -12.62 -17.55
N VAL A 60 4.94 -12.26 -16.68
CA VAL A 60 6.21 -11.63 -17.12
C VAL A 60 7.01 -12.59 -17.98
N ASN A 61 7.11 -13.86 -17.61
CA ASN A 61 7.86 -14.89 -18.33
C ASN A 61 7.20 -15.34 -19.65
N SER A 62 5.92 -14.98 -19.89
CA SER A 62 5.21 -15.34 -21.12
C SER A 62 5.70 -14.61 -22.37
N TYR A 63 6.50 -13.53 -22.19
CA TYR A 63 7.03 -12.73 -23.27
C TYR A 63 8.43 -12.18 -22.95
N GLU A 64 9.44 -12.48 -23.79
CA GLU A 64 10.83 -12.06 -23.59
C GLU A 64 11.05 -10.54 -23.52
N LYS A 65 10.10 -9.73 -24.07
CA LYS A 65 10.12 -8.26 -24.03
C LYS A 65 9.15 -7.71 -22.98
N CYS A 66 8.87 -8.48 -21.93
CA CYS A 66 8.09 -8.07 -20.77
C CYS A 66 9.01 -7.89 -19.58
N ALA A 67 8.77 -6.83 -18.78
CA ALA A 67 9.43 -6.62 -17.51
C ALA A 67 8.45 -6.00 -16.50
N PHE A 68 8.80 -6.08 -15.21
CA PHE A 68 8.10 -5.43 -14.11
C PHE A 68 9.08 -4.56 -13.31
N VAL A 69 8.63 -3.39 -12.89
CA VAL A 69 9.34 -2.51 -11.96
C VAL A 69 8.39 -2.15 -10.82
N GLY A 70 8.72 -2.56 -9.62
CA GLY A 70 7.87 -2.31 -8.46
C GLY A 70 8.56 -2.71 -7.16
N THR A 71 7.76 -2.84 -6.13
CA THR A 71 8.22 -3.23 -4.80
C THR A 71 7.97 -4.73 -4.56
N ASN A 72 8.50 -5.25 -3.46
CA ASN A 72 8.10 -6.56 -2.95
C ASN A 72 6.86 -6.37 -2.05
N ALA A 73 5.69 -6.84 -2.46
CA ALA A 73 4.43 -6.56 -1.78
C ALA A 73 4.42 -6.87 -0.26
N PRO A 74 4.96 -8.02 0.22
CA PRO A 74 5.06 -8.31 1.65
C PRO A 74 5.92 -7.31 2.44
N GLU A 75 6.97 -6.76 1.86
CA GLU A 75 7.95 -5.91 2.55
C GLU A 75 7.29 -4.70 3.23
N ALA A 76 6.37 -4.00 2.55
CA ALA A 76 5.66 -2.87 3.14
C ALA A 76 4.81 -3.26 4.35
N GLY A 77 4.15 -4.43 4.28
CA GLY A 77 3.37 -4.96 5.38
C GLY A 77 4.23 -5.28 6.59
N HIS A 78 5.35 -5.97 6.38
CA HIS A 78 6.33 -6.28 7.44
C HIS A 78 6.91 -5.01 8.06
N MET A 79 7.35 -4.05 7.25
CA MET A 79 7.90 -2.79 7.74
C MET A 79 6.85 -1.97 8.51
N GLN A 80 5.59 -1.94 8.04
CA GLN A 80 4.51 -1.24 8.72
C GLN A 80 4.18 -1.91 10.05
N GLY A 81 4.07 -3.24 10.10
CA GLY A 81 3.80 -3.98 11.32
C GLY A 81 4.91 -3.80 12.36
N GLN A 82 6.17 -3.87 11.94
CA GLN A 82 7.32 -3.59 12.80
C GLN A 82 7.26 -2.17 13.37
N MET A 83 7.05 -1.15 12.53
CA MET A 83 6.95 0.25 12.95
C MET A 83 5.79 0.48 13.92
N VAL A 84 4.62 -0.12 13.67
CA VAL A 84 3.45 -0.06 14.57
C VAL A 84 3.80 -0.66 15.93
N GLY A 85 4.35 -1.87 15.94
CA GLY A 85 4.71 -2.57 17.17
C GLY A 85 5.74 -1.81 18.03
N GLU A 86 6.79 -1.29 17.40
CA GLU A 86 7.83 -0.50 18.06
C GLU A 86 7.24 0.80 18.66
N TYR A 87 6.45 1.54 17.87
CA TYR A 87 5.76 2.74 18.37
C TYR A 87 4.86 2.44 19.58
N LEU A 88 4.09 1.37 19.50
CA LEU A 88 3.19 0.99 20.60
C LEU A 88 3.96 0.59 21.86
N LEU A 89 5.10 -0.10 21.77
CA LEU A 89 5.92 -0.41 22.94
C LEU A 89 6.42 0.85 23.66
N GLU A 90 6.81 1.87 22.91
CA GLU A 90 7.28 3.14 23.48
C GLU A 90 6.15 3.99 24.07
N ASN A 91 4.92 3.85 23.57
CA ASN A 91 3.79 4.73 23.88
C ASN A 91 2.58 4.00 24.46
N TYR A 92 2.71 2.74 24.91
CA TYR A 92 1.59 1.85 25.22
C TYR A 92 0.57 2.49 26.18
N ASP A 93 1.03 3.01 27.30
CA ASP A 93 0.18 3.58 28.35
C ASP A 93 -0.53 4.89 27.94
N THR A 94 -0.04 5.56 26.90
CA THR A 94 -0.67 6.77 26.34
C THR A 94 -1.61 6.47 25.19
N VAL A 95 -1.42 5.33 24.52
CA VAL A 95 -2.28 4.86 23.43
C VAL A 95 -3.49 4.10 23.96
N ASP A 96 -3.34 3.34 25.05
CA ASP A 96 -4.43 2.69 25.78
C ASP A 96 -5.34 3.75 26.46
N LEU A 97 -6.25 4.33 25.69
CA LEU A 97 -7.09 5.45 26.12
C LEU A 97 -8.20 5.03 27.07
N ASN A 98 -8.67 3.80 26.97
CA ASN A 98 -9.71 3.25 27.83
C ASN A 98 -9.16 2.56 29.10
N GLY A 99 -7.84 2.29 29.13
CA GLY A 99 -7.13 1.73 30.29
C GLY A 99 -7.42 0.25 30.53
N ASP A 100 -7.85 -0.50 29.53
CA ASP A 100 -8.16 -1.93 29.66
C ASP A 100 -6.94 -2.86 29.45
N GLY A 101 -5.81 -2.27 29.04
CA GLY A 101 -4.54 -2.96 28.81
C GLY A 101 -4.43 -3.64 27.45
N VAL A 102 -5.36 -3.40 26.52
CA VAL A 102 -5.37 -3.96 25.18
C VAL A 102 -5.59 -2.84 24.16
N ILE A 103 -4.72 -2.71 23.18
CA ILE A 103 -4.89 -1.69 22.12
C ILE A 103 -5.89 -2.17 21.08
N SER A 104 -6.98 -1.43 20.92
CA SER A 104 -7.99 -1.68 19.88
C SER A 104 -7.62 -1.02 18.56
N TYR A 105 -7.82 -1.72 17.43
CA TYR A 105 -7.42 -1.19 16.13
C TYR A 105 -8.52 -1.27 15.06
N VAL A 106 -8.39 -0.38 14.07
CA VAL A 106 -9.06 -0.46 12.76
C VAL A 106 -8.01 -0.68 11.68
N MET A 107 -8.29 -1.60 10.75
CA MET A 107 -7.49 -1.83 9.54
C MET A 107 -8.27 -1.42 8.30
N PHE A 108 -7.72 -0.53 7.47
CA PHE A 108 -8.28 -0.14 6.18
C PHE A 108 -7.56 -0.83 5.03
N LYS A 109 -8.30 -1.62 4.26
CA LYS A 109 -7.83 -2.37 3.09
C LYS A 109 -8.20 -1.66 1.79
N GLY A 110 -7.24 -1.51 0.89
CA GLY A 110 -7.43 -0.75 -0.35
C GLY A 110 -8.27 -1.45 -1.40
N GLN A 111 -8.04 -2.76 -1.60
CA GLN A 111 -8.69 -3.55 -2.65
C GLN A 111 -8.60 -5.06 -2.35
N GLU A 112 -9.69 -5.80 -2.53
CA GLU A 112 -9.67 -7.25 -2.43
C GLU A 112 -8.84 -7.89 -3.55
N GLY A 113 -8.08 -8.95 -3.20
CA GLY A 113 -7.30 -9.73 -4.15
C GLY A 113 -6.09 -9.00 -4.75
N ASN A 114 -5.80 -7.78 -4.33
CA ASN A 114 -4.60 -7.07 -4.71
C ASN A 114 -3.43 -7.49 -3.80
N ALA A 115 -2.29 -7.89 -4.36
CA ALA A 115 -1.17 -8.46 -3.60
C ALA A 115 -0.64 -7.53 -2.51
N GLU A 116 -0.52 -6.23 -2.81
CA GLU A 116 -0.07 -5.21 -1.86
C GLU A 116 -1.09 -5.03 -0.72
N ALA A 117 -2.40 -4.99 -1.07
CA ALA A 117 -3.45 -4.85 -0.07
C ALA A 117 -3.54 -6.06 0.86
N GLU A 118 -3.47 -7.27 0.30
CA GLU A 118 -3.46 -8.51 1.09
C GLU A 118 -2.27 -8.54 2.07
N ALA A 119 -1.06 -8.30 1.56
CA ALA A 119 0.16 -8.34 2.35
C ALA A 119 0.18 -7.26 3.46
N ARG A 120 -0.17 -6.00 3.13
CA ARG A 120 -0.22 -4.90 4.11
C ARG A 120 -1.29 -5.14 5.18
N THR A 121 -2.45 -5.71 4.80
CA THR A 121 -3.51 -6.05 5.76
C THR A 121 -3.09 -7.17 6.69
N GLN A 122 -2.43 -8.20 6.20
CA GLN A 122 -1.97 -9.33 6.98
C GLN A 122 -0.78 -8.94 7.86
N PHE A 123 0.35 -8.59 7.26
CA PHE A 123 1.61 -8.41 7.99
C PHE A 123 1.65 -7.15 8.83
N GLY A 124 0.88 -6.10 8.49
CA GLY A 124 0.75 -4.91 9.31
C GLY A 124 0.22 -5.19 10.72
N VAL A 125 -0.61 -6.22 10.88
CA VAL A 125 -1.14 -6.66 12.19
C VAL A 125 -0.32 -7.80 12.78
N GLU A 126 0.06 -8.81 11.98
CA GLU A 126 0.80 -9.97 12.46
C GLU A 126 2.16 -9.58 13.06
N ASP A 127 2.92 -8.73 12.38
CA ASP A 127 4.24 -8.32 12.87
C ASP A 127 4.15 -7.36 14.06
N ALA A 128 3.15 -6.46 14.08
CA ALA A 128 2.88 -5.65 15.27
C ALA A 128 2.57 -6.53 16.50
N ASN A 129 1.75 -7.57 16.33
CA ASN A 129 1.46 -8.54 17.38
C ASN A 129 2.71 -9.32 17.79
N ALA A 130 3.57 -9.70 16.84
CA ALA A 130 4.83 -10.37 17.16
C ALA A 130 5.75 -9.50 18.03
N VAL A 131 5.86 -8.20 17.72
CA VAL A 131 6.63 -7.24 18.53
C VAL A 131 6.03 -7.09 19.93
N LEU A 132 4.71 -6.90 20.04
CA LEU A 132 4.02 -6.73 21.32
C LEU A 132 4.14 -7.97 22.20
N THR A 133 3.86 -9.15 21.66
CA THR A 133 3.90 -10.41 22.43
C THR A 133 5.31 -10.79 22.86
N ALA A 134 6.34 -10.50 22.06
CA ALA A 134 7.74 -10.67 22.44
C ALA A 134 8.12 -9.81 23.67
N ALA A 135 7.45 -8.66 23.86
CA ALA A 135 7.61 -7.78 25.02
C ALA A 135 6.64 -8.09 26.18
N GLY A 136 5.83 -9.16 26.07
CA GLY A 136 4.86 -9.54 27.10
C GLY A 136 3.59 -8.68 27.11
N LYS A 137 3.31 -7.92 26.07
CA LYS A 137 2.06 -7.18 25.88
C LYS A 137 1.02 -8.04 25.18
N PRO A 138 -0.29 -7.80 25.37
CA PRO A 138 -1.35 -8.47 24.61
C PRO A 138 -1.25 -8.17 23.11
N GLU A 139 -1.82 -9.08 22.30
CA GLU A 139 -2.07 -8.81 20.88
C GLU A 139 -3.09 -7.68 20.71
N LEU A 140 -3.05 -7.03 19.56
CA LEU A 140 -4.02 -6.03 19.12
C LEU A 140 -5.43 -6.64 19.05
N ALA A 141 -6.43 -5.92 19.50
CA ALA A 141 -7.83 -6.32 19.38
C ALA A 141 -8.53 -5.53 18.25
N TYR A 142 -9.16 -6.23 17.32
CA TYR A 142 -9.97 -5.52 16.33
C TYR A 142 -11.16 -4.83 17.01
N TYR A 143 -11.39 -3.55 16.70
CA TYR A 143 -12.37 -2.70 17.39
C TYR A 143 -13.77 -3.34 17.52
N ASN A 144 -14.20 -4.12 16.53
CA ASN A 144 -15.43 -4.88 16.54
C ASN A 144 -15.15 -6.37 16.72
N ALA A 145 -15.23 -6.87 17.93
CA ALA A 145 -14.94 -8.27 18.25
C ALA A 145 -15.85 -9.27 17.48
N SER A 146 -17.06 -8.86 17.08
CA SER A 146 -18.02 -9.71 16.36
C SER A 146 -17.81 -9.73 14.84
N ALA A 147 -16.94 -8.87 14.30
CA ALA A 147 -16.65 -8.86 12.86
C ALA A 147 -15.92 -10.14 12.44
N THR A 148 -16.33 -10.73 11.33
CA THR A 148 -15.67 -11.89 10.72
C THR A 148 -14.32 -11.47 10.14
N ASP A 149 -14.35 -10.42 9.31
CA ASP A 149 -13.15 -9.84 8.73
C ASP A 149 -12.58 -8.79 9.67
N LYS A 150 -11.27 -8.79 9.85
CA LYS A 150 -10.57 -7.86 10.73
C LYS A 150 -10.01 -6.66 9.95
N TYR A 151 -10.75 -6.22 8.94
CA TYR A 151 -10.47 -5.06 8.12
C TYR A 151 -11.77 -4.46 7.53
N LEU A 152 -11.65 -3.23 7.03
CA LEU A 152 -12.67 -2.52 6.28
C LEU A 152 -12.11 -2.20 4.89
N VAL A 153 -12.72 -2.77 3.84
CA VAL A 153 -12.23 -2.59 2.47
C VAL A 153 -12.92 -1.42 1.77
N ASP A 154 -12.17 -0.66 0.97
CA ASP A 154 -12.77 0.26 0.01
C ASP A 154 -13.54 -0.55 -1.05
N GLN A 155 -14.87 -0.53 -0.96
CA GLN A 155 -15.76 -1.29 -1.86
C GLN A 155 -15.59 -0.92 -3.35
N GLY A 156 -15.04 0.27 -3.62
CA GLY A 156 -14.70 0.71 -4.98
C GLY A 156 -13.31 0.28 -5.43
N GLY A 157 -12.49 -0.31 -4.56
CA GLY A 157 -11.10 -0.68 -4.84
C GLY A 157 -10.22 0.51 -5.25
N LYS A 158 -10.55 1.71 -4.77
CA LYS A 158 -9.89 2.97 -5.17
C LYS A 158 -8.83 3.44 -4.18
N TRP A 159 -8.69 2.78 -3.03
CA TRP A 159 -7.75 3.15 -1.98
C TRP A 159 -7.98 4.59 -1.47
N SER A 160 -9.25 4.97 -1.33
CA SER A 160 -9.65 6.36 -1.23
C SER A 160 -9.76 6.87 0.22
N ALA A 161 -9.38 8.14 0.42
CA ALA A 161 -9.61 8.88 1.65
C ALA A 161 -11.10 8.89 2.03
N GLN A 162 -11.98 9.03 1.05
CA GLN A 162 -13.43 9.08 1.29
C GLN A 162 -13.94 7.80 1.96
N ALA A 163 -13.50 6.63 1.48
CA ALA A 163 -13.94 5.35 2.07
C ALA A 163 -13.53 5.24 3.55
N ALA A 164 -12.28 5.55 3.88
CA ALA A 164 -11.81 5.54 5.27
C ALA A 164 -12.53 6.58 6.14
N ASN A 165 -12.75 7.78 5.62
CA ASN A 165 -13.50 8.83 6.32
C ASN A 165 -14.93 8.39 6.63
N ASP A 166 -15.65 7.84 5.64
CA ASP A 166 -17.03 7.39 5.80
C ASP A 166 -17.15 6.26 6.84
N TYR A 167 -16.22 5.28 6.81
CA TYR A 167 -16.17 4.24 7.84
C TYR A 167 -15.92 4.83 9.23
N MET A 168 -14.92 5.69 9.39
CA MET A 168 -14.62 6.32 10.66
C MET A 168 -15.76 7.17 11.19
N ALA A 169 -16.51 7.85 10.32
CA ALA A 169 -17.69 8.62 10.71
C ALA A 169 -18.81 7.76 11.34
N THR A 170 -18.87 6.46 10.98
CA THR A 170 -19.80 5.50 11.61
C THR A 170 -19.21 4.84 12.87
N ILE A 171 -17.88 4.68 12.94
CA ILE A 171 -17.19 4.01 14.03
C ILE A 171 -17.08 4.92 15.27
N LEU A 172 -16.60 6.15 15.10
CA LEU A 172 -16.27 7.05 16.19
C LEU A 172 -17.43 7.38 17.15
N PRO A 173 -18.71 7.48 16.70
CA PRO A 173 -19.83 7.67 17.63
C PRO A 173 -20.11 6.46 18.55
N GLU A 174 -19.81 5.24 18.10
CA GLU A 174 -20.06 4.00 18.81
C GLU A 174 -18.86 3.53 19.62
N TYR A 175 -17.65 3.73 19.09
CA TYR A 175 -16.38 3.31 19.68
C TYR A 175 -15.61 4.56 20.15
N SER A 176 -15.84 4.97 21.38
CA SER A 176 -15.34 6.21 21.95
C SER A 176 -14.92 6.03 23.41
N GLU A 177 -14.11 6.95 23.94
CA GLU A 177 -13.73 6.96 25.35
C GLU A 177 -14.96 7.01 26.27
N ALA A 178 -15.99 7.76 25.89
CA ALA A 178 -17.22 7.85 26.68
C ALA A 178 -17.96 6.51 26.81
N ASN A 179 -17.81 5.63 25.83
CA ASN A 179 -18.40 4.29 25.83
C ASN A 179 -17.45 3.23 26.40
N GLY A 180 -16.20 3.59 26.73
CA GLY A 180 -15.20 2.67 27.29
C GLY A 180 -14.70 1.62 26.28
N ASN A 181 -14.81 1.89 24.99
CA ASN A 181 -14.44 0.98 23.88
C ASN A 181 -13.76 1.73 22.72
N MET A 182 -12.97 2.75 23.03
CA MET A 182 -12.32 3.61 22.05
C MET A 182 -11.48 2.83 21.04
N VAL A 183 -11.53 3.27 19.78
CA VAL A 183 -10.51 2.89 18.80
C VAL A 183 -9.20 3.62 19.13
N GLU A 184 -8.11 2.89 19.23
CA GLU A 184 -6.83 3.39 19.75
C GLU A 184 -5.69 3.35 18.74
N LEU A 185 -5.90 2.66 17.62
CA LEU A 185 -4.91 2.52 16.55
C LEU A 185 -5.62 2.42 15.19
N ILE A 186 -5.06 3.08 14.17
CA ILE A 186 -5.53 2.97 12.80
C ILE A 186 -4.37 2.58 11.89
N ILE A 187 -4.54 1.47 11.18
CA ILE A 187 -3.58 0.96 10.20
C ILE A 187 -4.23 1.04 8.82
N CYS A 188 -3.56 1.65 7.86
CA CYS A 188 -4.09 1.86 6.52
C CYS A 188 -3.16 1.24 5.48
N ASN A 189 -3.74 0.65 4.44
CA ASN A 189 -2.97 0.12 3.33
C ASN A 189 -2.25 1.21 2.51
N ASN A 190 -2.73 2.47 2.56
CA ASN A 190 -2.04 3.60 1.94
C ASN A 190 -2.28 4.92 2.67
N ASP A 191 -1.54 5.96 2.30
CA ASP A 191 -1.65 7.30 2.88
C ASP A 191 -2.98 7.99 2.57
N GLY A 192 -3.55 7.78 1.39
CA GLY A 192 -4.85 8.35 1.06
C GLY A 192 -5.94 7.92 2.06
N MET A 193 -5.98 6.63 2.42
CA MET A 193 -6.91 6.14 3.45
C MET A 193 -6.55 6.68 4.84
N ALA A 194 -5.25 6.78 5.17
CA ALA A 194 -4.78 7.36 6.42
C ALA A 194 -5.20 8.84 6.57
N GLU A 195 -5.06 9.64 5.52
CA GLU A 195 -5.52 11.03 5.47
C GLU A 195 -7.04 11.14 5.70
N GLY A 196 -7.81 10.21 5.11
CA GLY A 196 -9.26 10.12 5.34
C GLY A 196 -9.61 9.81 6.79
N ALA A 197 -8.90 8.88 7.41
CA ALA A 197 -9.06 8.54 8.81
C ALA A 197 -8.67 9.71 9.74
N VAL A 198 -7.53 10.37 9.48
CA VAL A 198 -7.10 11.58 10.22
C VAL A 198 -8.16 12.68 10.12
N SER A 199 -8.73 12.92 8.94
CA SER A 199 -9.78 13.91 8.75
C SER A 199 -11.02 13.62 9.62
N ALA A 200 -11.45 12.36 9.72
CA ALA A 200 -12.56 11.97 10.58
C ALA A 200 -12.21 12.12 12.07
N LEU A 201 -11.00 11.75 12.47
CA LEU A 201 -10.49 11.94 13.84
C LEU A 201 -10.48 13.41 14.23
N GLN A 202 -10.03 14.30 13.35
CA GLN A 202 -10.05 15.75 13.59
C GLN A 202 -11.46 16.27 13.79
N GLY A 203 -12.42 15.78 13.02
CA GLY A 203 -13.85 16.10 13.20
C GLY A 203 -14.39 15.68 14.57
N ALA A 204 -13.79 14.66 15.21
CA ALA A 204 -14.12 14.18 16.54
C ALA A 204 -13.23 14.78 17.65
N GLY A 205 -12.31 15.70 17.32
CA GLY A 205 -11.45 16.39 18.29
C GLY A 205 -10.12 15.69 18.60
N TYR A 206 -9.76 14.65 17.85
CA TYR A 206 -8.44 13.98 17.93
C TYR A 206 -7.51 14.45 16.83
N ASN A 207 -6.22 14.17 16.94
CA ASN A 207 -5.21 14.42 15.90
C ASN A 207 -5.19 15.87 15.35
N THR A 208 -5.49 16.85 16.21
CA THR A 208 -5.53 18.28 15.85
C THR A 208 -4.17 18.95 15.93
N GLY A 209 -3.14 18.27 16.44
CA GLY A 209 -1.82 18.81 16.76
C GLY A 209 -1.69 19.27 18.22
N ASP A 210 -2.80 19.65 18.85
CA ASP A 210 -2.86 20.12 20.25
C ASP A 210 -3.86 19.24 21.00
N GLY A 211 -3.47 18.08 21.52
CA GLY A 211 -4.41 17.25 22.27
C GLY A 211 -4.18 15.75 22.11
N LYS A 212 -5.24 14.96 22.28
CA LYS A 212 -5.18 13.51 22.17
C LYS A 212 -4.98 13.10 20.70
N THR A 213 -3.98 12.24 20.50
CA THR A 213 -3.66 11.70 19.18
C THR A 213 -3.88 10.19 19.19
N ILE A 214 -4.67 9.70 18.26
CA ILE A 214 -4.78 8.28 17.95
C ILE A 214 -3.73 7.97 16.88
N PRO A 215 -2.83 7.00 17.07
CA PRO A 215 -1.82 6.66 16.07
C PRO A 215 -2.46 6.22 14.75
N VAL A 216 -1.98 6.79 13.65
CA VAL A 216 -2.41 6.46 12.29
C VAL A 216 -1.19 6.16 11.45
N PHE A 217 -1.18 5.00 10.79
CA PHE A 217 -0.09 4.55 9.93
C PHE A 217 -0.56 4.30 8.51
N GLY A 218 0.26 4.70 7.54
CA GLY A 218 -0.01 4.57 6.11
C GLY A 218 1.13 3.89 5.35
N VAL A 219 1.04 3.96 4.04
CA VAL A 219 2.07 3.56 3.07
C VAL A 219 2.00 4.53 1.89
N ASP A 220 3.09 4.93 1.33
CA ASP A 220 3.45 5.68 0.13
C ASP A 220 4.39 6.85 0.44
N ALA A 221 4.31 7.48 1.60
CA ALA A 221 4.97 8.72 1.99
C ALA A 221 4.66 9.87 1.03
N THR A 222 3.36 10.09 0.77
CA THR A 222 2.88 11.24 0.00
C THR A 222 3.28 12.55 0.67
N ASP A 223 3.38 13.64 -0.07
CA ASP A 223 3.75 14.94 0.52
C ASP A 223 2.72 15.40 1.55
N SER A 224 1.43 15.12 1.35
CA SER A 224 0.38 15.39 2.33
C SER A 224 0.52 14.56 3.60
N ALA A 225 0.81 13.26 3.49
CA ALA A 225 1.05 12.40 4.65
C ALA A 225 2.28 12.84 5.45
N LYS A 226 3.40 13.16 4.76
CA LYS A 226 4.60 13.72 5.41
C LYS A 226 4.29 14.99 6.17
N GLN A 227 3.49 15.90 5.59
CA GLN A 227 3.06 17.10 6.28
C GLN A 227 2.26 16.78 7.54
N LEU A 228 1.30 15.85 7.47
CA LEU A 228 0.51 15.43 8.63
C LEU A 228 1.38 14.78 9.71
N ILE A 229 2.39 14.01 9.33
CA ILE A 229 3.35 13.41 10.27
C ILE A 229 4.17 14.50 10.96
N ASN A 230 4.73 15.44 10.21
CA ASN A 230 5.53 16.54 10.76
C ASN A 230 4.68 17.49 11.65
N GLU A 231 3.39 17.56 11.43
CA GLU A 231 2.42 18.31 12.27
C GLU A 231 1.92 17.49 13.48
N GLY A 232 2.36 16.23 13.67
CA GLY A 232 1.91 15.35 14.75
C GLY A 232 0.45 14.87 14.63
N LYS A 233 -0.12 14.92 13.43
CA LYS A 233 -1.51 14.53 13.12
C LYS A 233 -1.61 13.11 12.54
N MET A 234 -0.53 12.57 12.04
CA MET A 234 -0.34 11.19 11.60
C MET A 234 0.96 10.68 12.21
N THR A 235 1.11 9.38 12.41
CA THR A 235 2.23 8.83 13.19
C THR A 235 3.39 8.39 12.33
N GLY A 236 3.11 7.73 11.19
CA GLY A 236 4.17 7.24 10.32
C GLY A 236 3.63 6.64 9.04
N THR A 237 4.52 6.45 8.07
CA THR A 237 4.21 5.83 6.79
C THR A 237 5.41 5.05 6.26
N ILE A 238 5.14 4.08 5.39
CA ILE A 238 6.18 3.36 4.65
C ILE A 238 6.34 4.03 3.29
N LYS A 239 7.52 4.60 3.03
CA LYS A 239 7.82 5.27 1.75
C LYS A 239 7.90 4.24 0.63
N GLN A 240 7.05 4.41 -0.38
CA GLN A 240 7.18 3.77 -1.68
C GLN A 240 7.95 4.71 -2.62
N ASP A 241 9.12 4.29 -3.10
CA ASP A 241 10.02 5.16 -3.87
C ASP A 241 9.57 5.30 -5.34
N ALA A 242 8.61 6.16 -5.58
CA ALA A 242 8.08 6.44 -6.91
C ALA A 242 9.16 7.02 -7.87
N GLU A 243 10.10 7.82 -7.34
CA GLU A 243 11.21 8.36 -8.14
C GLU A 243 12.19 7.25 -8.54
N GLY A 244 12.49 6.33 -7.61
CA GLY A 244 13.29 5.14 -7.89
C GLY A 244 12.65 4.25 -8.95
N MET A 245 11.33 4.02 -8.86
CA MET A 245 10.60 3.28 -9.91
C MET A 245 10.67 4.00 -11.26
N ALA A 246 10.44 5.31 -11.31
CA ALA A 246 10.50 6.08 -12.53
C ALA A 246 11.91 6.05 -13.16
N SER A 247 12.95 6.21 -12.36
CA SER A 247 14.35 6.14 -12.79
C SER A 247 14.71 4.75 -13.33
N THR A 248 14.23 3.70 -12.69
CA THR A 248 14.43 2.32 -13.13
C THR A 248 13.72 2.07 -14.48
N ILE A 249 12.47 2.50 -14.63
CA ILE A 249 11.75 2.41 -15.90
C ILE A 249 12.49 3.14 -17.02
N LEU A 250 13.00 4.36 -16.75
CA LEU A 250 13.77 5.13 -17.72
C LEU A 250 15.06 4.41 -18.15
N ASN A 251 15.70 3.66 -17.25
CA ASN A 251 16.86 2.83 -17.60
C ASN A 251 16.46 1.72 -18.59
N LEU A 252 15.35 0.99 -18.33
CA LEU A 252 14.86 -0.04 -19.23
C LEU A 252 14.47 0.52 -20.60
N VAL A 253 13.80 1.68 -20.63
CA VAL A 253 13.43 2.38 -21.87
C VAL A 253 14.69 2.77 -22.67
N SER A 254 15.72 3.27 -22.00
CA SER A 254 16.99 3.65 -22.66
C SER A 254 17.68 2.45 -23.27
N SER A 255 17.71 1.29 -22.58
CA SER A 255 18.30 0.07 -23.14
C SER A 255 17.63 -0.34 -24.46
N VAL A 256 16.29 -0.32 -24.51
CA VAL A 256 15.54 -0.64 -25.73
C VAL A 256 15.77 0.40 -26.84
N LYS A 257 15.78 1.69 -26.50
CA LYS A 257 16.05 2.79 -27.44
C LYS A 257 17.42 2.65 -28.11
N ASP A 258 18.41 2.16 -27.37
CA ASP A 258 19.78 1.97 -27.85
C ASP A 258 19.96 0.63 -28.58
N GLY A 259 18.86 -0.09 -28.84
CA GLY A 259 18.83 -1.34 -29.61
C GLY A 259 19.12 -2.61 -28.80
N GLY A 260 19.14 -2.49 -27.47
CA GLY A 260 19.29 -3.62 -26.54
C GLY A 260 17.94 -4.22 -26.11
N ASN A 261 18.00 -5.08 -25.08
CA ASN A 261 16.84 -5.69 -24.44
C ASN A 261 16.44 -4.90 -23.18
N LEU A 262 15.20 -5.09 -22.69
CA LEU A 262 14.71 -4.41 -21.48
C LEU A 262 15.64 -4.58 -20.29
N MET A 263 16.14 -5.81 -20.06
CA MET A 263 16.95 -6.15 -18.89
C MET A 263 18.45 -5.91 -19.09
N ASP A 264 18.87 -5.31 -20.19
CA ASP A 264 20.26 -4.86 -20.35
C ASP A 264 20.56 -3.72 -19.36
N ASN A 265 21.80 -3.65 -18.85
CA ASN A 265 22.24 -2.63 -17.88
C ASN A 265 21.51 -2.63 -16.53
N THR A 266 20.99 -3.78 -16.08
CA THR A 266 20.27 -3.92 -14.80
C THR A 266 21.15 -4.44 -13.64
N ALA A 267 22.46 -4.58 -13.81
CA ALA A 267 23.35 -5.17 -12.80
C ALA A 267 23.42 -4.39 -11.46
N SER A 268 23.02 -3.12 -11.44
CA SER A 268 22.96 -2.29 -10.23
C SER A 268 21.60 -2.34 -9.52
N PHE A 269 20.62 -3.03 -10.09
CA PHE A 269 19.28 -3.14 -9.52
C PHE A 269 19.07 -4.48 -8.82
N ASN A 270 18.11 -4.52 -7.92
CA ASN A 270 17.66 -5.75 -7.29
C ASN A 270 16.69 -6.47 -8.24
N VAL A 271 17.18 -7.48 -8.94
CA VAL A 271 16.42 -8.26 -9.93
C VAL A 271 16.05 -9.61 -9.32
N ASP A 272 14.78 -10.00 -9.43
CA ASP A 272 14.30 -11.30 -8.97
C ASP A 272 14.96 -12.45 -9.79
N GLU A 273 15.25 -13.55 -9.13
CA GLU A 273 15.85 -14.71 -9.80
C GLU A 273 14.85 -15.37 -10.76
N GLY A 274 15.24 -15.54 -12.01
CA GLY A 274 14.45 -16.28 -13.02
C GLY A 274 13.27 -15.51 -13.61
N VAL A 275 13.10 -14.23 -13.30
CA VAL A 275 12.03 -13.39 -13.86
C VAL A 275 12.51 -11.95 -14.07
N ALA A 276 12.02 -11.30 -15.12
CA ALA A 276 12.40 -9.90 -15.45
C ALA A 276 11.65 -8.89 -14.55
N LYS A 277 11.86 -8.97 -13.23
CA LYS A 277 11.30 -8.06 -12.23
C LYS A 277 12.39 -7.33 -11.47
N ILE A 278 12.27 -6.02 -11.37
CA ILE A 278 13.18 -5.17 -10.60
C ILE A 278 12.46 -4.65 -9.37
N ARG A 279 13.05 -4.89 -8.19
CA ARG A 279 12.51 -4.48 -6.90
C ARG A 279 13.12 -3.17 -6.43
N VAL A 280 12.27 -2.18 -6.24
CA VAL A 280 12.61 -0.90 -5.63
C VAL A 280 12.28 -1.00 -4.14
N PRO A 281 13.26 -0.81 -3.23
CA PRO A 281 13.04 -1.03 -1.80
C PRO A 281 12.11 0.01 -1.19
N TYR A 282 11.42 -0.39 -0.13
CA TYR A 282 10.70 0.54 0.74
C TYR A 282 11.62 1.20 1.77
N ALA A 283 11.12 2.24 2.44
CA ALA A 283 11.76 2.88 3.59
C ALA A 283 10.71 3.35 4.60
N THR A 284 11.07 3.48 5.87
CA THR A 284 10.20 4.08 6.89
C THR A 284 10.26 5.60 6.85
N TYR A 285 9.16 6.26 7.20
CA TYR A 285 9.10 7.70 7.43
C TYR A 285 8.22 8.02 8.64
N THR A 286 8.81 8.63 9.66
CA THR A 286 8.16 9.01 10.94
C THR A 286 8.35 10.49 11.29
N GLY A 287 8.75 11.29 10.32
CA GLY A 287 9.05 12.71 10.47
C GLY A 287 10.54 13.01 10.28
N GLU A 288 10.85 14.28 10.03
CA GLU A 288 12.20 14.86 9.94
C GLU A 288 12.61 15.52 11.25
#